data_599b2964e0ea9be8a76c47c6a1326e45
#
_entry.id   599b2964e0ea9be8a76c47c6a1326e45
#
_cell.length_a   1.000
_cell.length_b   1.000
_cell.length_c   1.000
_cell.angle_alpha   90.00
_cell.angle_beta   90.00
_cell.angle_gamma   90.00
#
_symmetry.space_group_name_H-M   'P 1'
#
loop_
_entity.id
_entity.type
_entity.pdbx_description
1 polymer ?
#
loop_
_entity_poly.entity_id
_entity_poly.type
_entity_poly.pdbx_seq_one_letter_code
_entity_poly.pdbx_strand_id
1 'polypeptide(L)'
;LAVNICCATLSLAVLYNRFKADVGSAGAEELPSDFLLAVLVSAVISFAAALFTARVVSKRTLKELNDINLDDPNDSNFGSELSLLFYKIRSQNSQIQSQLRELERSQQEFKMITENMSEGLIIIDLKHSILSFNRSAKQIFGVENIKKHENVFTINQSERFEAAVNAALSGRHGELTMKMHDRIYSVFANPVVNGEKIVGAVIVVLDVTEREKGEQLRREFTANVSHELKTPLTSISGFAEIIMNGIAKPE
;
A
#
# COMPACT_ATOMS: atom_id res chain seq x y z
N LEU A 1 -33.75 4.49 -39.81
CA LEU A 1 -34.00 3.20 -40.42
C LEU A 1 -35.41 3.12 -40.99
N ALA A 2 -36.47 3.44 -40.21
CA ALA A 2 -37.87 3.39 -40.66
C ALA A 2 -38.15 4.28 -41.88
N VAL A 3 -37.59 5.50 -41.92
CA VAL A 3 -37.78 6.42 -43.07
C VAL A 3 -37.12 5.87 -44.36
N ASN A 4 -35.95 5.29 -44.27
CA ASN A 4 -35.24 4.71 -45.43
C ASN A 4 -35.94 3.44 -45.96
N ILE A 5 -36.50 2.62 -45.08
CA ILE A 5 -37.31 1.46 -45.45
C ILE A 5 -38.60 1.93 -46.12
N CYS A 6 -39.23 2.97 -45.60
CA CYS A 6 -40.46 3.54 -46.15
C CYS A 6 -40.23 4.15 -47.58
N CYS A 7 -39.13 4.88 -47.77
CA CYS A 7 -38.74 5.40 -49.10
C CYS A 7 -38.43 4.29 -50.11
N ALA A 8 -37.73 3.23 -49.68
CA ALA A 8 -37.42 2.09 -50.56
C ALA A 8 -38.69 1.32 -50.94
N THR A 9 -39.60 1.08 -50.02
CA THR A 9 -40.88 0.42 -50.30
C THR A 9 -41.79 1.27 -51.17
N LEU A 10 -41.80 2.61 -50.98
CA LEU A 10 -42.59 3.52 -51.84
C LEU A 10 -42.03 3.56 -53.26
N SER A 11 -40.71 3.63 -53.44
CA SER A 11 -40.09 3.59 -54.78
C SER A 11 -40.33 2.27 -55.52
N LEU A 12 -40.28 1.15 -54.79
CA LEU A 12 -40.58 -0.17 -55.34
C LEU A 12 -42.06 -0.29 -55.73
N ALA A 13 -42.98 0.24 -54.94
CA ALA A 13 -44.42 0.24 -55.25
C ALA A 13 -44.76 1.13 -56.46
N VAL A 14 -44.10 2.27 -56.60
CA VAL A 14 -44.28 3.15 -57.78
C VAL A 14 -43.72 2.47 -59.03
N LEU A 15 -42.57 1.84 -58.95
CA LEU A 15 -42.00 1.06 -60.09
C LEU A 15 -42.87 -0.14 -60.49
N TYR A 16 -43.40 -0.86 -59.48
CA TYR A 16 -44.32 -1.96 -59.67
C TYR A 16 -45.64 -1.52 -60.35
N ASN A 17 -46.22 -0.41 -59.93
CA ASN A 17 -47.45 0.14 -60.57
C ASN A 17 -47.23 0.65 -61.96
N ARG A 18 -46.09 1.27 -62.25
CA ARG A 18 -45.71 1.62 -63.67
C ARG A 18 -45.53 0.39 -64.54
N PHE A 19 -44.83 -0.61 -64.04
CA PHE A 19 -44.65 -1.88 -64.77
C PHE A 19 -46.00 -2.57 -65.06
N LYS A 20 -46.93 -2.60 -64.11
CA LYS A 20 -48.24 -3.16 -64.22
C LYS A 20 -49.10 -2.39 -65.26
N ALA A 21 -48.89 -1.09 -65.44
CA ALA A 21 -49.57 -0.27 -66.39
C ALA A 21 -49.02 -0.52 -67.83
N ASP A 22 -47.72 -0.74 -67.98
CA ASP A 22 -47.08 -0.98 -69.32
C ASP A 22 -47.24 -2.44 -69.79
N VAL A 23 -47.40 -3.44 -68.92
CA VAL A 23 -47.56 -4.87 -69.21
C VAL A 23 -49.01 -5.27 -69.48
N GLY A 24 -49.98 -4.37 -69.23
CA GLY A 24 -51.43 -4.67 -69.31
C GLY A 24 -51.96 -5.09 -70.67
N SER A 25 -51.14 -5.23 -71.79
CA SER A 25 -51.57 -5.60 -73.11
C SER A 25 -50.70 -6.61 -73.85
N ALA A 26 -49.64 -7.14 -73.30
CA ALA A 26 -48.82 -8.14 -73.97
C ALA A 26 -48.41 -9.25 -72.97
N GLY A 27 -48.58 -10.54 -73.38
CA GLY A 27 -48.36 -11.72 -72.53
C GLY A 27 -47.02 -11.75 -71.85
N ALA A 28 -47.09 -12.11 -70.55
CA ALA A 28 -45.98 -12.17 -69.63
C ALA A 28 -45.07 -13.39 -69.87
N GLU A 29 -43.93 -13.23 -70.50
CA GLU A 29 -42.89 -14.26 -70.45
C GLU A 29 -41.46 -13.80 -70.16
N GLU A 30 -41.12 -12.50 -70.23
CA GLU A 30 -39.80 -12.07 -69.75
C GLU A 30 -39.89 -10.71 -69.03
N LEU A 31 -39.42 -10.64 -67.79
CA LEU A 31 -39.22 -9.37 -67.13
C LEU A 31 -38.19 -8.54 -67.91
N PRO A 32 -38.53 -7.32 -68.36
CA PRO A 32 -37.56 -6.51 -69.07
C PRO A 32 -36.31 -6.23 -68.24
N SER A 33 -35.17 -6.43 -68.92
CA SER A 33 -33.84 -6.20 -68.30
C SER A 33 -33.74 -4.85 -67.56
N ASP A 34 -34.43 -3.85 -68.05
CA ASP A 34 -34.48 -2.48 -67.54
C ASP A 34 -35.18 -2.39 -66.19
N PHE A 35 -36.19 -3.24 -65.92
CA PHE A 35 -36.86 -3.31 -64.63
C PHE A 35 -35.96 -3.93 -63.54
N LEU A 36 -35.26 -5.01 -63.87
CA LEU A 36 -34.30 -5.64 -62.97
C LEU A 36 -33.15 -4.69 -62.64
N LEU A 37 -32.69 -3.94 -63.63
CA LEU A 37 -31.62 -2.95 -63.40
C LEU A 37 -32.09 -1.78 -62.55
N ALA A 38 -33.31 -1.28 -62.68
CA ALA A 38 -33.89 -0.24 -61.87
C ALA A 38 -34.07 -0.68 -60.42
N VAL A 39 -34.49 -1.93 -60.15
CA VAL A 39 -34.60 -2.52 -58.78
C VAL A 39 -33.23 -2.66 -58.17
N LEU A 40 -32.22 -3.12 -58.88
CA LEU A 40 -30.84 -3.23 -58.40
C LEU A 40 -30.27 -1.86 -58.01
N VAL A 41 -30.43 -0.86 -58.87
CA VAL A 41 -29.97 0.51 -58.65
C VAL A 41 -30.65 1.10 -57.40
N SER A 42 -31.98 0.95 -57.22
CA SER A 42 -32.70 1.43 -56.05
C SER A 42 -32.27 0.74 -54.77
N ALA A 43 -31.96 -0.55 -54.79
CA ALA A 43 -31.43 -1.31 -53.66
C ALA A 43 -30.03 -0.82 -53.24
N VAL A 44 -29.15 -0.58 -54.22
CA VAL A 44 -27.81 -0.04 -53.96
C VAL A 44 -27.85 1.37 -53.35
N ILE A 45 -28.73 2.24 -53.87
CA ILE A 45 -28.91 3.60 -53.32
C ILE A 45 -29.44 3.54 -51.91
N SER A 46 -30.44 2.69 -51.61
CA SER A 46 -30.98 2.52 -50.28
C SER A 46 -29.97 1.98 -49.28
N PHE A 47 -29.15 1.02 -49.72
CA PHE A 47 -28.06 0.47 -48.89
C PHE A 47 -26.96 1.51 -48.61
N ALA A 48 -26.59 2.29 -49.65
CA ALA A 48 -25.61 3.38 -49.46
C ALA A 48 -26.13 4.46 -48.51
N ALA A 49 -27.41 4.84 -48.63
CA ALA A 49 -28.06 5.79 -47.71
C ALA A 49 -28.12 5.25 -46.25
N ALA A 50 -28.41 3.96 -46.06
CA ALA A 50 -28.41 3.31 -44.78
C ALA A 50 -27.02 3.29 -44.11
N LEU A 51 -25.99 2.99 -44.90
CA LEU A 51 -24.59 3.04 -44.41
C LEU A 51 -24.15 4.46 -44.06
N PHE A 52 -24.55 5.45 -44.88
CA PHE A 52 -24.25 6.85 -44.59
C PHE A 52 -24.90 7.33 -43.32
N THR A 53 -26.19 7.07 -43.14
CA THR A 53 -26.92 7.44 -41.91
C THR A 53 -26.35 6.72 -40.69
N ALA A 54 -26.02 5.44 -40.78
CA ALA A 54 -25.37 4.68 -39.70
C ALA A 54 -24.00 5.29 -39.31
N ARG A 55 -23.19 5.68 -40.34
CA ARG A 55 -21.90 6.34 -40.07
C ARG A 55 -22.04 7.72 -39.43
N VAL A 56 -23.01 8.52 -39.88
CA VAL A 56 -23.23 9.87 -39.33
C VAL A 56 -23.73 9.78 -37.89
N VAL A 57 -24.66 8.90 -37.59
CA VAL A 57 -25.18 8.68 -36.24
C VAL A 57 -24.07 8.13 -35.32
N SER A 58 -23.35 7.12 -35.78
CA SER A 58 -22.24 6.53 -34.99
C SER A 58 -21.14 7.56 -34.67
N LYS A 59 -20.73 8.37 -35.68
CA LYS A 59 -19.73 9.43 -35.45
C LYS A 59 -20.23 10.52 -34.48
N ARG A 60 -21.50 10.89 -34.55
CA ARG A 60 -22.08 11.91 -33.67
C ARG A 60 -22.15 11.43 -32.21
N THR A 61 -22.65 10.21 -32.02
CA THR A 61 -22.77 9.61 -30.67
C THR A 61 -21.40 9.32 -30.06
N LEU A 62 -20.44 8.83 -30.86
CA LEU A 62 -19.07 8.58 -30.37
C LEU A 62 -18.31 9.87 -30.09
N LYS A 63 -18.55 10.94 -30.84
CA LYS A 63 -17.92 12.23 -30.59
C LYS A 63 -18.46 12.86 -29.31
N GLU A 64 -19.75 12.80 -29.07
CA GLU A 64 -20.36 13.27 -27.80
C GLU A 64 -19.86 12.48 -26.58
N LEU A 65 -19.56 11.18 -26.73
CA LEU A 65 -18.98 10.33 -25.68
C LEU A 65 -17.47 10.60 -25.46
N ASN A 66 -16.74 10.96 -26.51
CA ASN A 66 -15.28 11.16 -26.41
C ASN A 66 -14.89 12.57 -25.93
N ASP A 67 -15.79 13.55 -26.15
CA ASP A 67 -15.60 14.94 -25.70
C ASP A 67 -16.06 15.14 -24.22
N ILE A 68 -16.43 14.03 -23.52
CA ILE A 68 -16.80 14.08 -22.11
C ILE A 68 -15.56 14.35 -21.27
N ASN A 69 -15.39 15.59 -20.88
CA ASN A 69 -14.43 15.95 -19.85
C ASN A 69 -15.02 15.58 -18.49
N LEU A 70 -14.54 14.49 -17.91
CA LEU A 70 -14.96 14.01 -16.57
C LEU A 70 -14.68 15.01 -15.46
N ASP A 71 -13.88 16.04 -15.75
CA ASP A 71 -13.47 17.07 -14.78
C ASP A 71 -14.35 18.32 -14.80
N ASP A 72 -15.25 18.50 -15.81
CA ASP A 72 -16.10 19.70 -15.89
C ASP A 72 -17.53 19.43 -15.38
N PRO A 73 -17.98 20.10 -14.30
CA PRO A 73 -19.28 19.84 -13.69
C PRO A 73 -20.50 20.37 -14.44
N ASN A 74 -20.32 21.12 -15.54
CA ASN A 74 -21.38 21.93 -16.11
C ASN A 74 -21.95 21.44 -17.46
N ASP A 75 -21.50 20.27 -17.94
CA ASP A 75 -22.04 19.71 -19.20
C ASP A 75 -23.37 18.98 -18.95
N SER A 76 -24.44 19.76 -18.84
CA SER A 76 -25.80 19.33 -18.43
C SER A 76 -26.66 18.79 -19.58
N ASN A 77 -26.05 18.27 -20.66
CA ASN A 77 -26.79 17.82 -21.87
C ASN A 77 -27.05 16.32 -21.96
N PHE A 78 -26.87 15.58 -20.85
CA PHE A 78 -27.12 14.13 -20.86
C PHE A 78 -28.53 13.82 -20.41
N GLY A 79 -29.19 12.86 -21.09
CA GLY A 79 -30.47 12.32 -20.65
C GLY A 79 -30.41 11.86 -19.19
N SER A 80 -31.49 12.00 -18.45
CA SER A 80 -31.59 11.82 -16.99
C SER A 80 -30.97 10.52 -16.44
N GLU A 81 -30.92 9.46 -17.23
CA GLU A 81 -30.38 8.14 -16.83
C GLU A 81 -28.83 8.10 -16.86
N LEU A 82 -28.23 8.74 -17.86
CA LEU A 82 -26.76 8.83 -17.97
C LEU A 82 -26.16 9.78 -16.93
N SER A 83 -26.85 10.87 -16.62
CA SER A 83 -26.40 11.82 -15.59
C SER A 83 -26.31 11.17 -14.21
N LEU A 84 -27.19 10.24 -13.86
CA LEU A 84 -27.17 9.50 -12.61
C LEU A 84 -25.94 8.55 -12.53
N LEU A 85 -25.61 7.88 -13.64
CA LEU A 85 -24.41 7.02 -13.71
C LEU A 85 -23.12 7.83 -13.57
N PHE A 86 -23.01 8.97 -14.25
CA PHE A 86 -21.87 9.87 -14.13
C PHE A 86 -21.72 10.42 -12.71
N TYR A 87 -22.81 10.83 -12.09
CA TYR A 87 -22.80 11.25 -10.68
C TYR A 87 -22.26 10.15 -9.76
N LYS A 88 -22.71 8.90 -9.96
CA LYS A 88 -22.26 7.75 -9.17
C LYS A 88 -20.77 7.45 -9.37
N ILE A 89 -20.30 7.46 -10.61
CA ILE A 89 -18.88 7.26 -10.94
C ILE A 89 -18.02 8.37 -10.33
N ARG A 90 -18.47 9.61 -10.42
CA ARG A 90 -17.79 10.77 -9.85
C ARG A 90 -17.73 10.71 -8.33
N SER A 91 -18.83 10.35 -7.69
CA SER A 91 -18.89 10.14 -6.25
C SER A 91 -17.91 9.04 -5.81
N GLN A 92 -17.87 7.92 -6.52
CA GLN A 92 -16.92 6.84 -6.24
C GLN A 92 -15.47 7.26 -6.46
N ASN A 93 -15.16 7.97 -7.55
CA ASN A 93 -13.82 8.51 -7.79
C ASN A 93 -13.40 9.49 -6.68
N SER A 94 -14.28 10.39 -6.28
CA SER A 94 -14.01 11.32 -5.17
C SER A 94 -13.76 10.57 -3.86
N GLN A 95 -14.51 9.52 -3.59
CA GLN A 95 -14.32 8.67 -2.40
C GLN A 95 -12.97 7.93 -2.45
N ILE A 96 -12.61 7.33 -3.59
CA ILE A 96 -11.31 6.67 -3.78
C ILE A 96 -10.17 7.67 -3.59
N GLN A 97 -10.26 8.86 -4.18
CA GLN A 97 -9.27 9.92 -4.02
C GLN A 97 -9.13 10.38 -2.56
N SER A 98 -10.24 10.46 -1.84
CA SER A 98 -10.23 10.78 -0.40
C SER A 98 -9.52 9.68 0.41
N GLN A 99 -9.84 8.42 0.15
CA GLN A 99 -9.20 7.28 0.83
C GLN A 99 -7.70 7.19 0.52
N LEU A 100 -7.30 7.44 -0.73
CA LEU A 100 -5.88 7.48 -1.10
C LEU A 100 -5.13 8.57 -0.36
N ARG A 101 -5.69 9.80 -0.28
CA ARG A 101 -5.07 10.90 0.47
C ARG A 101 -4.95 10.60 1.96
N GLU A 102 -5.96 9.97 2.55
CA GLU A 102 -5.95 9.56 3.95
C GLU A 102 -4.86 8.50 4.22
N LEU A 103 -4.75 7.52 3.32
CA LEU A 103 -3.71 6.50 3.38
C LEU A 103 -2.29 7.10 3.24
N GLU A 104 -2.10 7.98 2.25
CA GLU A 104 -0.82 8.68 2.04
C GLU A 104 -0.45 9.53 3.27
N ARG A 105 -1.42 10.24 3.83
CA ARG A 105 -1.22 11.03 5.06
C ARG A 105 -0.81 10.14 6.23
N SER A 106 -1.51 9.05 6.47
CA SER A 106 -1.19 8.10 7.54
C SER A 106 0.21 7.50 7.37
N GLN A 107 0.59 7.14 6.13
CA GLN A 107 1.94 6.66 5.83
C GLN A 107 3.01 7.72 6.09
N GLN A 108 2.74 8.99 5.72
CA GLN A 108 3.66 10.10 5.99
C GLN A 108 3.81 10.38 7.48
N GLU A 109 2.72 10.37 8.24
CA GLU A 109 2.72 10.55 9.69
C GLU A 109 3.53 9.42 10.37
N PHE A 110 3.29 8.17 10.00
CA PHE A 110 4.06 7.03 10.51
C PHE A 110 5.56 7.17 10.19
N LYS A 111 5.89 7.53 8.97
CA LYS A 111 7.27 7.76 8.54
C LYS A 111 7.92 8.88 9.33
N MET A 112 7.24 10.02 9.52
CA MET A 112 7.76 11.13 10.30
C MET A 112 8.04 10.74 11.75
N ILE A 113 7.14 9.99 12.39
CA ILE A 113 7.32 9.51 13.75
C ILE A 113 8.55 8.61 13.83
N THR A 114 8.63 7.59 12.99
CA THR A 114 9.72 6.62 13.03
C THR A 114 11.08 7.22 12.68
N GLU A 115 11.14 8.16 11.73
CA GLU A 115 12.39 8.83 11.33
C GLU A 115 12.92 9.81 12.39
N ASN A 116 12.06 10.33 13.28
CA ASN A 116 12.46 11.24 14.36
C ASN A 116 12.62 10.54 15.73
N MET A 117 12.39 9.23 15.81
CA MET A 117 12.70 8.47 17.02
C MET A 117 14.22 8.38 17.22
N SER A 118 14.64 8.42 18.50
CA SER A 118 16.04 8.20 18.89
C SER A 118 16.43 6.73 18.84
N GLU A 119 15.45 5.86 19.01
CA GLU A 119 15.60 4.41 18.99
C GLU A 119 15.72 3.90 17.56
N GLY A 120 16.61 2.94 17.35
CA GLY A 120 16.72 2.23 16.08
C GLY A 120 15.50 1.32 15.88
N LEU A 121 14.82 1.43 14.74
CA LEU A 121 13.69 0.57 14.37
C LEU A 121 13.99 -0.15 13.06
N ILE A 122 13.86 -1.49 13.07
CA ILE A 122 13.99 -2.35 11.90
C ILE A 122 12.80 -3.29 11.86
N ILE A 123 12.16 -3.41 10.71
CA ILE A 123 11.04 -4.33 10.47
C ILE A 123 11.51 -5.34 9.42
N ILE A 124 11.30 -6.61 9.70
CA ILE A 124 11.70 -7.72 8.83
C ILE A 124 10.52 -8.66 8.54
N ASP A 125 10.60 -9.35 7.42
CA ASP A 125 9.71 -10.44 7.07
C ASP A 125 10.18 -11.81 7.62
N LEU A 126 9.42 -12.87 7.35
CA LEU A 126 9.76 -14.24 7.75
C LEU A 126 11.04 -14.79 7.08
N LYS A 127 11.51 -14.17 6.00
CA LYS A 127 12.74 -14.54 5.27
C LYS A 127 13.95 -13.74 5.72
N HIS A 128 13.85 -13.05 6.85
CA HIS A 128 14.88 -12.14 7.37
C HIS A 128 15.15 -10.92 6.47
N SER A 129 14.27 -10.63 5.50
CA SER A 129 14.40 -9.48 4.60
C SER A 129 13.93 -8.22 5.28
N ILE A 130 14.69 -7.15 5.19
CA ILE A 130 14.37 -5.84 5.75
C ILE A 130 13.24 -5.19 4.95
N LEU A 131 12.10 -4.99 5.60
CA LEU A 131 10.96 -4.27 5.02
C LEU A 131 11.06 -2.76 5.25
N SER A 132 11.52 -2.36 6.43
CA SER A 132 11.67 -0.96 6.80
C SER A 132 12.72 -0.78 7.90
N PHE A 133 13.33 0.37 7.93
CA PHE A 133 14.24 0.82 8.99
C PHE A 133 14.17 2.35 9.07
N ASN A 134 14.45 2.90 10.25
CA ASN A 134 14.47 4.34 10.46
C ASN A 134 15.91 4.91 10.40
N ARG A 135 16.00 6.24 10.49
CA ARG A 135 17.28 6.95 10.47
C ARG A 135 18.20 6.54 11.61
N SER A 136 17.66 6.38 12.81
CA SER A 136 18.45 6.00 14.00
C SER A 136 19.05 4.62 13.88
N ALA A 137 18.34 3.64 13.31
CA ALA A 137 18.89 2.32 13.05
C ALA A 137 20.12 2.39 12.12
N LYS A 138 20.08 3.21 11.06
CA LYS A 138 21.25 3.43 10.19
C LYS A 138 22.44 3.96 10.95
N GLN A 139 22.22 4.97 11.78
CA GLN A 139 23.27 5.62 12.56
C GLN A 139 23.88 4.67 13.59
N ILE A 140 23.05 3.92 14.30
CA ILE A 140 23.49 2.97 15.34
C ILE A 140 24.35 1.85 14.75
N PHE A 141 23.91 1.27 13.65
CA PHE A 141 24.66 0.19 12.99
C PHE A 141 25.76 0.67 12.06
N GLY A 142 25.89 1.98 11.81
CA GLY A 142 26.90 2.57 10.94
C GLY A 142 26.75 2.20 9.46
N VAL A 143 25.53 1.88 9.03
CA VAL A 143 25.23 1.42 7.67
C VAL A 143 24.44 2.48 6.91
N GLU A 144 25.12 3.25 6.06
CA GLU A 144 24.48 4.31 5.28
C GLU A 144 23.52 3.79 4.19
N ASN A 145 23.83 2.62 3.61
CA ASN A 145 23.13 2.07 2.44
C ASN A 145 22.48 0.70 2.69
N ILE A 146 21.61 0.63 3.69
CA ILE A 146 20.75 -0.55 3.84
C ILE A 146 19.70 -0.51 2.71
N LYS A 147 19.68 -1.55 1.86
CA LYS A 147 18.66 -1.69 0.83
C LYS A 147 17.43 -2.40 1.40
N LYS A 148 16.24 -1.98 0.98
CA LYS A 148 15.03 -2.77 1.23
C LYS A 148 15.21 -4.16 0.62
N HIS A 149 14.69 -5.17 1.33
CA HIS A 149 14.79 -6.59 0.98
C HIS A 149 16.20 -7.20 1.10
N GLU A 150 17.15 -6.50 1.71
CA GLU A 150 18.42 -7.08 2.12
C GLU A 150 18.24 -7.91 3.39
N ASN A 151 19.10 -8.93 3.58
CA ASN A 151 19.01 -9.78 4.77
C ASN A 151 19.47 -8.98 6.02
N VAL A 152 18.70 -9.06 7.12
CA VAL A 152 19.01 -8.33 8.35
C VAL A 152 20.35 -8.70 8.97
N PHE A 153 20.86 -9.91 8.71
CA PHE A 153 22.16 -10.36 9.22
C PHE A 153 23.34 -9.71 8.50
N THR A 154 23.11 -8.97 7.40
CA THR A 154 24.18 -8.12 6.82
C THR A 154 24.53 -6.93 7.70
N ILE A 155 23.58 -6.50 8.57
CA ILE A 155 23.76 -5.37 9.49
C ILE A 155 24.57 -5.81 10.72
N ASN A 156 24.28 -7.00 11.25
CA ASN A 156 24.97 -7.56 12.41
C ASN A 156 25.00 -9.10 12.31
N GLN A 157 26.22 -9.65 12.27
CA GLN A 157 26.47 -11.08 12.09
C GLN A 157 26.74 -11.80 13.43
N SER A 158 26.46 -11.15 14.59
CA SER A 158 26.69 -11.80 15.88
C SER A 158 25.66 -12.90 16.12
N GLU A 159 26.11 -14.04 16.62
CA GLU A 159 25.24 -15.19 16.97
C GLU A 159 24.11 -14.79 17.94
N ARG A 160 24.38 -13.85 18.87
CA ARG A 160 23.37 -13.35 19.80
C ARG A 160 22.26 -12.56 19.10
N PHE A 161 22.62 -11.77 18.10
CA PHE A 161 21.65 -11.01 17.30
C PHE A 161 20.81 -11.97 16.46
N GLU A 162 21.44 -12.94 15.82
CA GLU A 162 20.74 -13.98 15.06
C GLU A 162 19.78 -14.79 15.94
N ALA A 163 20.24 -15.21 17.13
CA ALA A 163 19.39 -15.94 18.07
C ALA A 163 18.15 -15.14 18.51
N ALA A 164 18.31 -13.83 18.78
CA ALA A 164 17.20 -12.96 19.16
C ALA A 164 16.20 -12.77 18.01
N VAL A 165 16.68 -12.56 16.79
CA VAL A 165 15.84 -12.42 15.61
C VAL A 165 15.07 -13.72 15.33
N ASN A 166 15.74 -14.87 15.38
CA ASN A 166 15.12 -16.17 15.16
C ASN A 166 14.11 -16.52 16.27
N ALA A 167 14.36 -16.12 17.52
CA ALA A 167 13.37 -16.24 18.58
C ALA A 167 12.10 -15.45 18.28
N ALA A 168 12.23 -14.21 17.81
CA ALA A 168 11.08 -13.39 17.43
C ALA A 168 10.29 -14.00 16.27
N LEU A 169 10.94 -14.49 15.23
CA LEU A 169 10.28 -15.15 14.09
C LEU A 169 9.63 -16.50 14.50
N SER A 170 10.04 -17.06 15.64
CA SER A 170 9.41 -18.25 16.25
C SER A 170 8.30 -17.92 17.26
N GLY A 171 7.92 -16.64 17.39
CA GLY A 171 6.86 -16.19 18.30
C GLY A 171 7.30 -15.90 19.73
N ARG A 172 8.60 -15.88 20.01
CA ARG A 172 9.15 -15.58 21.34
C ARG A 172 9.83 -14.21 21.29
N HIS A 173 9.89 -13.52 22.43
CA HIS A 173 10.66 -12.30 22.55
C HIS A 173 12.16 -12.62 22.55
N GLY A 174 12.92 -11.90 21.72
CA GLY A 174 14.37 -11.92 21.73
C GLY A 174 14.91 -10.65 22.38
N GLU A 175 15.86 -10.79 23.29
CA GLU A 175 16.52 -9.67 23.96
C GLU A 175 18.01 -9.93 24.04
N LEU A 176 18.80 -8.88 23.75
CA LEU A 176 20.24 -8.91 23.95
C LEU A 176 20.77 -7.51 24.22
N THR A 177 21.90 -7.44 24.95
CA THR A 177 22.68 -6.24 25.12
C THR A 177 23.98 -6.39 24.32
N MET A 178 24.35 -5.36 23.56
CA MET A 178 25.58 -5.33 22.77
C MET A 178 26.31 -4.00 22.92
N LYS A 179 27.62 -4.05 22.83
CA LYS A 179 28.47 -2.86 22.80
C LYS A 179 28.90 -2.56 21.38
N MET A 180 28.63 -1.33 20.91
CA MET A 180 29.06 -0.83 19.61
C MET A 180 29.53 0.61 19.73
N HIS A 181 30.66 0.96 19.13
CA HIS A 181 31.20 2.33 19.10
C HIS A 181 31.21 3.03 20.46
N ASP A 182 31.74 2.36 21.49
CA ASP A 182 31.77 2.83 22.90
C ASP A 182 30.40 3.10 23.55
N ARG A 183 29.31 2.67 22.95
CA ARG A 183 27.97 2.74 23.51
C ARG A 183 27.42 1.35 23.77
N ILE A 184 26.50 1.28 24.71
CA ILE A 184 25.79 0.06 25.09
C ILE A 184 24.37 0.15 24.58
N TYR A 185 23.95 -0.82 23.77
CA TYR A 185 22.62 -0.90 23.20
C TYR A 185 21.87 -2.13 23.71
N SER A 186 20.62 -1.94 24.12
CA SER A 186 19.68 -3.04 24.28
C SER A 186 18.88 -3.23 23.02
N VAL A 187 18.83 -4.45 22.52
CA VAL A 187 18.10 -4.85 21.31
C VAL A 187 16.95 -5.76 21.71
N PHE A 188 15.76 -5.40 21.29
CA PHE A 188 14.53 -6.17 21.49
C PHE A 188 13.99 -6.60 20.15
N ALA A 189 13.87 -7.90 19.92
CA ALA A 189 13.24 -8.46 18.75
C ALA A 189 11.87 -9.04 19.14
N ASN A 190 10.81 -8.49 18.57
CA ASN A 190 9.44 -8.85 18.90
C ASN A 190 8.70 -9.39 17.67
N PRO A 191 7.91 -10.47 17.81
CA PRO A 191 7.11 -10.99 16.72
C PRO A 191 6.02 -10.01 16.29
N VAL A 192 5.81 -9.88 14.99
CA VAL A 192 4.63 -9.20 14.42
C VAL A 192 3.61 -10.26 14.05
N VAL A 193 2.42 -10.15 14.64
CA VAL A 193 1.36 -11.14 14.48
C VAL A 193 0.18 -10.53 13.73
N ASN A 194 -0.35 -11.26 12.77
CA ASN A 194 -1.60 -10.92 12.09
C ASN A 194 -2.61 -12.07 12.30
N GLY A 195 -3.58 -11.85 13.20
CA GLY A 195 -4.41 -12.92 13.73
C GLY A 195 -3.56 -13.92 14.54
N GLU A 196 -3.57 -15.19 14.15
CA GLU A 196 -2.77 -16.26 14.79
C GLU A 196 -1.42 -16.51 14.10
N LYS A 197 -1.11 -15.80 13.00
CA LYS A 197 0.09 -16.05 12.20
C LYS A 197 1.14 -14.98 12.42
N ILE A 198 2.38 -15.41 12.63
CA ILE A 198 3.53 -14.53 12.62
C ILE A 198 3.78 -14.12 11.18
N VAL A 199 3.92 -12.81 10.92
CA VAL A 199 4.16 -12.23 9.59
C VAL A 199 5.55 -11.62 9.45
N GLY A 200 6.28 -11.50 10.56
CA GLY A 200 7.62 -10.92 10.61
C GLY A 200 8.05 -10.59 12.02
N ALA A 201 9.05 -9.73 12.17
CA ALA A 201 9.48 -9.23 13.46
C ALA A 201 9.83 -7.73 13.40
N VAL A 202 9.69 -7.08 14.55
CA VAL A 202 10.16 -5.71 14.79
C VAL A 202 11.36 -5.77 15.73
N ILE A 203 12.46 -5.15 15.33
CA ILE A 203 13.67 -5.04 16.10
C ILE A 203 13.80 -3.58 16.54
N VAL A 204 13.85 -3.37 17.87
CA VAL A 204 14.02 -2.06 18.48
C VAL A 204 15.41 -2.03 19.16
N VAL A 205 16.16 -0.97 18.90
CA VAL A 205 17.51 -0.78 19.42
C VAL A 205 17.56 0.49 20.25
N LEU A 206 17.81 0.36 21.54
CA LEU A 206 17.86 1.46 22.51
C LEU A 206 19.29 1.70 22.98
N ASP A 207 19.71 2.96 23.01
CA ASP A 207 20.95 3.36 23.69
C ASP A 207 20.72 3.36 25.20
N VAL A 208 21.35 2.45 25.91
CA VAL A 208 21.25 2.30 27.37
C VAL A 208 22.56 2.68 28.08
N THR A 209 23.47 3.36 27.38
CA THR A 209 24.81 3.66 27.87
C THR A 209 24.80 4.37 29.22
N GLU A 210 24.04 5.44 29.35
CA GLU A 210 23.99 6.22 30.60
C GLU A 210 23.33 5.45 31.76
N ARG A 211 22.31 4.66 31.43
CA ARG A 211 21.65 3.78 32.39
C ARG A 211 22.62 2.73 32.93
N GLU A 212 23.32 2.03 32.05
CA GLU A 212 24.30 0.99 32.43
C GLU A 212 25.47 1.56 33.24
N LYS A 213 25.98 2.73 32.82
CA LYS A 213 27.02 3.44 33.62
C LYS A 213 26.52 3.80 35.00
N GLY A 214 25.32 4.33 35.12
CA GLY A 214 24.71 4.67 36.42
C GLY A 214 24.51 3.45 37.30
N GLU A 215 24.05 2.32 36.75
CA GLU A 215 23.91 1.07 37.49
C GLU A 215 25.27 0.51 37.92
N GLN A 216 26.29 0.61 37.07
CA GLN A 216 27.65 0.19 37.44
C GLN A 216 28.21 1.04 38.59
N LEU A 217 28.13 2.36 38.50
CA LEU A 217 28.53 3.26 39.57
C LEU A 217 27.82 2.96 40.89
N ARG A 218 26.53 2.68 40.84
CA ARG A 218 25.76 2.31 42.05
C ARG A 218 26.24 0.99 42.66
N ARG A 219 26.54 -0.01 41.83
CA ARG A 219 27.09 -1.31 42.30
C ARG A 219 28.46 -1.12 42.92
N GLU A 220 29.34 -0.37 42.29
CA GLU A 220 30.68 -0.05 42.78
C GLU A 220 30.61 0.72 44.09
N PHE A 221 29.76 1.75 44.17
CA PHE A 221 29.54 2.51 45.39
C PHE A 221 29.07 1.59 46.55
N THR A 222 28.03 0.77 46.29
CA THR A 222 27.51 -0.14 47.31
C THR A 222 28.55 -1.15 47.78
N ALA A 223 29.33 -1.69 46.85
CA ALA A 223 30.42 -2.63 47.18
C ALA A 223 31.51 -1.94 48.03
N ASN A 224 31.96 -0.75 47.62
CA ASN A 224 32.98 0.01 48.34
C ASN A 224 32.51 0.42 49.74
N VAL A 225 31.31 0.98 49.85
CA VAL A 225 30.73 1.34 51.15
C VAL A 225 30.62 0.11 52.07
N SER A 226 30.18 -1.02 51.53
CA SER A 226 30.09 -2.27 52.32
C SER A 226 31.46 -2.72 52.83
N HIS A 227 32.49 -2.59 51.99
CA HIS A 227 33.86 -2.94 52.38
C HIS A 227 34.42 -1.96 53.41
N GLU A 228 34.25 -0.65 53.22
CA GLU A 228 34.70 0.41 54.11
C GLU A 228 34.02 0.37 55.49
N LEU A 229 32.74 -0.04 55.53
CA LEU A 229 32.00 -0.21 56.80
C LEU A 229 32.33 -1.54 57.50
N LYS A 230 32.67 -2.59 56.76
CA LYS A 230 32.97 -3.90 57.38
C LYS A 230 34.22 -3.84 58.23
N THR A 231 35.24 -3.12 57.84
CA THR A 231 36.53 -3.00 58.56
C THR A 231 36.36 -2.40 59.93
N PRO A 232 35.75 -1.20 60.12
CA PRO A 232 35.56 -0.63 61.43
C PRO A 232 34.57 -1.44 62.28
N LEU A 233 33.49 -2.00 61.66
CA LEU A 233 32.55 -2.87 62.37
C LEU A 233 33.23 -4.13 62.94
N THR A 234 34.13 -4.75 62.18
CA THR A 234 34.90 -5.92 62.60
C THR A 234 35.80 -5.52 63.75
N SER A 235 36.45 -4.35 63.75
CA SER A 235 37.29 -3.84 64.79
C SER A 235 36.47 -3.57 66.10
N ILE A 236 35.31 -2.91 65.95
CA ILE A 236 34.41 -2.66 67.09
C ILE A 236 33.92 -3.97 67.71
N SER A 237 33.50 -4.93 66.83
CA SER A 237 33.07 -6.26 67.38
C SER A 237 34.20 -6.96 68.11
N GLY A 238 35.40 -6.92 67.55
CA GLY A 238 36.60 -7.51 68.25
C GLY A 238 36.92 -6.87 69.59
N PHE A 239 36.85 -5.52 69.60
CA PHE A 239 37.04 -4.84 70.90
C PHE A 239 35.90 -5.14 71.90
N ALA A 240 34.66 -5.17 71.46
CA ALA A 240 33.51 -5.54 72.32
C ALA A 240 33.68 -6.97 72.87
N GLU A 241 34.15 -7.92 72.08
CA GLU A 241 34.39 -9.30 72.48
C GLU A 241 35.51 -9.42 73.46
N ILE A 242 36.60 -8.65 73.36
CA ILE A 242 37.68 -8.58 74.29
C ILE A 242 37.20 -8.04 75.66
N ILE A 243 36.36 -7.01 75.71
CA ILE A 243 35.77 -6.44 76.91
C ILE A 243 34.81 -7.44 77.56
N MET A 244 33.92 -8.07 76.78
CA MET A 244 32.94 -9.04 77.30
C MET A 244 33.60 -10.27 77.88
N ASN A 245 34.72 -10.70 77.32
CA ASN A 245 35.47 -11.85 77.81
C ASN A 245 36.38 -11.51 78.96
N GLY A 246 36.35 -10.28 79.54
CA GLY A 246 37.11 -9.85 80.67
C GLY A 246 38.62 -9.76 80.48
N ILE A 247 39.11 -9.76 79.24
CA ILE A 247 40.52 -9.70 78.88
C ILE A 247 41.07 -8.26 79.02
N ALA A 248 40.20 -7.24 78.81
CA ALA A 248 40.53 -5.85 79.06
C ALA A 248 39.62 -5.34 80.20
N LYS A 249 40.20 -4.91 81.29
CA LYS A 249 39.49 -4.18 82.39
C LYS A 249 39.32 -2.72 81.91
N PRO A 250 38.10 -2.14 81.97
CA PRO A 250 37.99 -0.70 81.86
C PRO A 250 38.68 -0.04 83.05
N GLU A 251 39.59 0.90 82.80
CA GLU A 251 40.15 1.79 83.83
C GLU A 251 39.07 2.69 84.37
#